data_a11495c589a1912a21880d47d2d9f779
#
_entry.id   a11495c589a1912a21880d47d2d9f779
#
_cell.length_a   1.000
_cell.length_b   1.000
_cell.length_c   1.000
_cell.angle_alpha   90.00
_cell.angle_beta   90.00
_cell.angle_gamma   90.00
#
_symmetry.space_group_name_H-M   'P 1'
#
loop_
_entity.id
_entity.type
_entity.pdbx_description
1 polymer ?
#
loop_
_entity_poly.entity_id
_entity_poly.type
_entity_poly.pdbx_seq_one_letter_code
_entity_poly.pdbx_strand_id
1 'polypeptide(L)'
;MQDQIVLLEQRKEVTTFLLDDGDVTSKDVVTETGQSIGYDYTNKLYPEDTVTISDKSEIGKEMVKKYTGSNDEIPIGIVVNDPTVMDNGQRKASVLVLGQLYRLKLASGITDISPADKIKLGENGAVKDSSGEYLALHPVEDSDEYHYVNCFKLASGGTKGEKGDTGDTGPAGISTIIKGSYNSLEELEEHVPNPQVGDAYLIDGELYVWEE
;
A
#
# COMPACT_ATOMS: atom_id res chain seq x y z
N MET A 1 25.19 20.42 -3.66
CA MET A 1 23.87 19.75 -3.63
C MET A 1 23.55 19.53 -2.16
N GLN A 2 22.67 20.37 -1.60
CA GLN A 2 22.24 20.18 -0.19
C GLN A 2 21.33 18.96 -0.19
N ASP A 3 21.55 18.04 0.76
CA ASP A 3 20.75 16.85 0.89
C ASP A 3 19.26 17.22 1.08
N GLN A 4 18.44 16.88 0.11
CA GLN A 4 17.00 17.14 0.16
C GLN A 4 16.27 16.20 1.13
N ILE A 5 16.94 15.11 1.53
CA ILE A 5 16.39 14.05 2.37
C ILE A 5 17.33 13.80 3.54
N VAL A 6 16.77 13.84 4.73
CA VAL A 6 17.47 13.41 5.96
C VAL A 6 16.71 12.22 6.54
N LEU A 7 17.41 11.10 6.71
CA LEU A 7 16.84 9.94 7.40
C LEU A 7 16.82 10.23 8.90
N LEU A 8 15.64 10.37 9.49
CA LEU A 8 15.45 10.69 10.90
C LEU A 8 15.70 9.48 11.81
N GLU A 9 15.33 8.30 11.33
CA GLU A 9 15.52 7.04 12.07
C GLU A 9 15.94 5.92 11.13
N GLN A 10 17.00 5.21 11.51
CA GLN A 10 17.44 4.01 10.82
C GLN A 10 16.73 2.80 11.46
N ARG A 11 15.78 2.18 10.74
CA ARG A 11 15.17 0.88 11.07
C ARG A 11 14.73 0.73 12.53
N LYS A 12 13.85 1.57 13.02
CA LYS A 12 12.98 1.14 14.10
C LYS A 12 11.72 0.57 13.46
N GLU A 13 11.52 -0.72 13.63
CA GLU A 13 10.27 -1.38 13.26
C GLU A 13 9.10 -0.91 14.12
N VAL A 14 9.41 -0.26 15.25
CA VAL A 14 8.44 0.21 16.24
C VAL A 14 8.69 1.66 16.59
N THR A 15 7.70 2.50 16.42
CA THR A 15 7.71 3.94 16.76
C THR A 15 6.55 4.26 17.71
N THR A 16 6.78 5.15 18.67
CA THR A 16 5.72 5.58 19.60
C THR A 16 4.96 6.77 19.03
N PHE A 17 3.64 6.66 19.01
CA PHE A 17 2.71 7.71 18.61
C PHE A 17 1.74 8.05 19.72
N LEU A 18 1.22 9.29 19.70
CA LEU A 18 0.00 9.64 20.40
C LEU A 18 -1.20 9.00 19.66
N LEU A 19 -2.24 8.65 20.40
CA LEU A 19 -3.43 8.03 19.82
C LEU A 19 -4.55 9.06 19.70
N ASP A 20 -5.16 9.15 18.54
CA ASP A 20 -6.42 9.85 18.35
C ASP A 20 -7.56 8.84 18.58
N ASP A 21 -7.95 8.76 19.85
CA ASP A 21 -9.03 7.88 20.30
C ASP A 21 -10.43 8.54 20.19
N GLY A 22 -10.53 9.61 19.42
CA GLY A 22 -11.76 10.43 19.34
C GLY A 22 -11.89 11.37 20.54
N ASP A 23 -13.13 11.57 21.01
CA ASP A 23 -13.40 12.40 22.18
C ASP A 23 -13.00 11.65 23.46
N VAL A 24 -12.36 12.39 24.37
CA VAL A 24 -11.90 11.89 25.67
C VAL A 24 -12.71 12.55 26.76
N THR A 25 -13.39 11.75 27.56
CA THR A 25 -14.21 12.24 28.69
C THR A 25 -13.63 11.69 29.98
N SER A 26 -13.30 12.60 30.92
CA SER A 26 -12.86 12.22 32.25
C SER A 26 -14.07 11.78 33.10
N LYS A 27 -13.85 10.78 33.95
CA LYS A 27 -14.84 10.32 34.93
C LYS A 27 -14.17 9.96 36.26
N ASP A 28 -14.90 10.12 37.33
CA ASP A 28 -14.46 9.63 38.62
C ASP A 28 -14.56 8.10 38.69
N VAL A 29 -13.45 7.47 39.05
CA VAL A 29 -13.36 6.03 39.29
C VAL A 29 -13.08 5.81 40.77
N VAL A 30 -13.97 5.08 41.47
CA VAL A 30 -13.75 4.71 42.87
C VAL A 30 -12.84 3.51 42.95
N THR A 31 -11.68 3.66 43.56
CA THR A 31 -10.70 2.61 43.78
C THR A 31 -10.67 2.21 45.27
N GLU A 32 -10.05 1.09 45.61
CA GLU A 32 -9.88 0.66 47.01
C GLU A 32 -9.12 1.68 47.88
N THR A 33 -8.29 2.51 47.24
CA THR A 33 -7.47 3.54 47.90
C THR A 33 -8.04 4.94 47.82
N GLY A 34 -9.22 5.12 47.21
CA GLY A 34 -9.91 6.39 47.03
C GLY A 34 -10.39 6.59 45.59
N GLN A 35 -10.79 7.83 45.25
CA GLN A 35 -11.18 8.19 43.91
C GLN A 35 -9.95 8.47 43.04
N SER A 36 -10.01 8.03 41.81
CA SER A 36 -9.04 8.37 40.75
C SER A 36 -9.77 8.88 39.51
N ILE A 37 -9.07 9.53 38.60
CA ILE A 37 -9.63 9.94 37.32
C ILE A 37 -9.46 8.80 36.33
N GLY A 38 -10.57 8.34 35.81
CA GLY A 38 -10.62 7.47 34.63
C GLY A 38 -10.96 8.25 33.37
N TYR A 39 -10.86 7.60 32.22
CA TYR A 39 -11.16 8.21 30.93
C TYR A 39 -11.96 7.26 30.05
N ASP A 40 -12.97 7.80 29.38
CA ASP A 40 -13.71 7.15 28.30
C ASP A 40 -13.31 7.76 26.97
N TYR A 41 -13.28 6.93 25.93
CA TYR A 41 -12.83 7.27 24.58
C TYR A 41 -13.86 6.80 23.56
N THR A 42 -14.20 7.67 22.59
CA THR A 42 -15.22 7.33 21.58
C THR A 42 -14.71 6.36 20.52
N ASN A 43 -13.41 6.39 20.21
CA ASN A 43 -12.76 5.55 19.17
C ASN A 43 -11.51 4.85 19.70
N LYS A 44 -11.65 4.17 20.84
CA LYS A 44 -10.54 3.56 21.56
C LYS A 44 -9.75 2.57 20.71
N LEU A 45 -8.45 2.80 20.61
CA LEU A 45 -7.49 1.92 19.96
C LEU A 45 -7.00 0.82 20.93
N TYR A 46 -6.79 -0.35 20.41
CA TYR A 46 -6.31 -1.54 21.12
C TYR A 46 -5.08 -2.13 20.45
N PRO A 47 -4.32 -3.02 21.12
CA PRO A 47 -3.32 -3.85 20.45
C PRO A 47 -3.93 -4.55 19.22
N GLU A 48 -3.12 -4.71 18.18
CA GLU A 48 -3.47 -5.30 16.87
C GLU A 48 -4.35 -4.42 15.97
N ASP A 49 -4.87 -3.28 16.45
CA ASP A 49 -5.55 -2.34 15.57
C ASP A 49 -4.57 -1.77 14.52
N THR A 50 -5.02 -1.79 13.27
CA THR A 50 -4.33 -1.09 12.18
C THR A 50 -4.59 0.40 12.28
N VAL A 51 -3.54 1.21 12.05
CA VAL A 51 -3.59 2.66 12.20
C VAL A 51 -3.14 3.41 10.95
N THR A 52 -3.64 4.63 10.83
CA THR A 52 -3.25 5.64 9.84
C THR A 52 -2.89 6.95 10.55
N ILE A 53 -2.32 7.91 9.83
CA ILE A 53 -2.05 9.25 10.38
C ILE A 53 -3.36 9.97 10.70
N SER A 54 -3.45 10.58 11.88
CA SER A 54 -4.57 11.44 12.24
C SER A 54 -4.40 12.83 11.64
N ASP A 55 -5.52 13.43 11.22
CA ASP A 55 -5.62 14.83 10.81
C ASP A 55 -5.37 15.82 11.96
N LYS A 56 -5.41 15.35 13.22
CA LYS A 56 -5.03 16.12 14.41
C LYS A 56 -3.54 16.08 14.74
N SER A 57 -2.74 15.45 13.89
CA SER A 57 -1.29 15.36 14.08
C SER A 57 -0.64 16.73 13.94
N GLU A 58 0.22 17.08 14.90
CA GLU A 58 0.93 18.35 14.97
C GLU A 58 2.44 18.09 15.04
N ILE A 59 3.23 19.13 14.84
CA ILE A 59 4.69 19.08 14.98
C ILE A 59 5.06 18.68 16.40
N GLY A 60 5.83 17.60 16.56
CA GLY A 60 6.24 17.06 17.85
C GLY A 60 5.13 16.38 18.65
N LYS A 61 3.94 16.21 18.06
CA LYS A 61 2.79 15.50 18.60
C LYS A 61 2.12 14.68 17.51
N GLU A 62 2.90 13.87 16.85
CA GLU A 62 2.44 13.01 15.80
C GLU A 62 1.41 12.01 16.36
N MET A 63 0.24 11.97 15.73
CA MET A 63 -0.90 11.17 16.16
C MET A 63 -1.34 10.17 15.10
N VAL A 64 -1.78 9.02 15.57
CA VAL A 64 -2.42 8.01 14.73
C VAL A 64 -3.84 7.73 15.17
N LYS A 65 -4.70 7.42 14.21
CA LYS A 65 -6.10 7.01 14.43
C LYS A 65 -6.34 5.62 13.87
N LYS A 66 -7.45 5.00 14.23
CA LYS A 66 -7.85 3.70 13.69
C LYS A 66 -8.04 3.80 12.18
N TYR A 67 -7.44 2.87 11.46
CA TYR A 67 -7.66 2.72 10.02
C TYR A 67 -9.05 2.14 9.77
N THR A 68 -9.85 2.80 8.94
CA THR A 68 -11.24 2.40 8.67
C THR A 68 -11.42 1.60 7.38
N GLY A 69 -10.37 1.50 6.58
CA GLY A 69 -10.44 0.87 5.24
C GLY A 69 -10.94 1.82 4.16
N SER A 70 -11.10 3.12 4.46
CA SER A 70 -11.43 4.13 3.45
C SER A 70 -10.35 4.22 2.38
N ASN A 71 -10.76 4.50 1.13
CA ASN A 71 -9.83 4.66 0.00
C ASN A 71 -8.89 5.88 0.15
N ASP A 72 -9.29 6.85 0.98
CA ASP A 72 -8.50 8.06 1.23
C ASP A 72 -7.49 7.88 2.38
N GLU A 73 -7.57 6.78 3.11
CA GLU A 73 -6.66 6.46 4.20
C GLU A 73 -5.57 5.48 3.76
N ILE A 74 -4.37 5.69 4.29
CA ILE A 74 -3.23 4.79 4.05
C ILE A 74 -2.83 4.16 5.38
N PRO A 75 -2.88 2.82 5.52
CA PRO A 75 -2.42 2.18 6.74
C PRO A 75 -0.90 2.34 6.88
N ILE A 76 -0.44 2.77 8.04
CA ILE A 76 0.99 2.98 8.33
C ILE A 76 1.57 1.95 9.28
N GLY A 77 0.75 1.23 10.01
CA GLY A 77 1.24 0.26 10.98
C GLY A 77 0.15 -0.39 11.82
N ILE A 78 0.59 -1.11 12.83
CA ILE A 78 -0.25 -1.87 13.77
C ILE A 78 0.18 -1.54 15.21
N VAL A 79 -0.77 -1.31 16.11
CA VAL A 79 -0.51 -1.12 17.54
C VAL A 79 -0.01 -2.44 18.14
N VAL A 80 1.16 -2.42 18.80
CA VAL A 80 1.82 -3.66 19.28
C VAL A 80 1.78 -3.87 20.79
N ASN A 81 1.35 -2.86 21.55
CA ASN A 81 1.27 -2.97 23.02
C ASN A 81 0.03 -2.26 23.55
N ASP A 82 -0.34 -2.57 24.80
CA ASP A 82 -1.39 -1.83 25.48
C ASP A 82 -1.04 -0.34 25.59
N PRO A 83 -1.92 0.55 25.13
CA PRO A 83 -1.69 1.98 25.20
C PRO A 83 -1.58 2.49 26.64
N THR A 84 -0.58 3.34 26.87
CA THR A 84 -0.38 4.02 28.14
C THR A 84 -1.20 5.30 28.20
N VAL A 85 -1.97 5.49 29.27
CA VAL A 85 -2.72 6.72 29.53
C VAL A 85 -1.81 7.75 30.19
N MET A 86 -1.84 8.97 29.69
CA MET A 86 -1.16 10.14 30.26
C MET A 86 -2.06 10.89 31.23
N ASP A 87 -1.50 11.79 32.03
CA ASP A 87 -2.25 12.53 33.08
C ASP A 87 -3.44 13.36 32.53
N ASN A 88 -3.33 13.79 31.28
CA ASN A 88 -4.40 14.53 30.58
C ASN A 88 -5.43 13.63 29.89
N GLY A 89 -5.35 12.33 30.08
CA GLY A 89 -6.23 11.36 29.43
C GLY A 89 -5.81 10.95 28.02
N GLN A 90 -4.84 11.62 27.41
CA GLN A 90 -4.31 11.21 26.11
C GLN A 90 -3.58 9.87 26.24
N ARG A 91 -3.67 9.04 25.22
CA ARG A 91 -2.97 7.76 25.20
C ARG A 91 -1.83 7.78 24.19
N LYS A 92 -0.83 6.95 24.45
CA LYS A 92 0.28 6.68 23.53
C LYS A 92 0.52 5.18 23.43
N ALA A 93 0.95 4.72 22.27
CA ALA A 93 1.31 3.34 22.05
C ALA A 93 2.50 3.21 21.11
N SER A 94 3.14 2.06 21.18
CA SER A 94 4.10 1.64 20.17
C SER A 94 3.36 1.08 18.96
N VAL A 95 3.76 1.51 17.78
CA VAL A 95 3.22 1.07 16.50
C VAL A 95 4.34 0.40 15.70
N LEU A 96 4.09 -0.83 15.27
CA LEU A 96 4.93 -1.50 14.27
C LEU A 96 4.67 -0.84 12.93
N VAL A 97 5.61 -0.07 12.44
CA VAL A 97 5.43 0.76 11.25
C VAL A 97 5.87 0.04 9.96
N LEU A 98 5.15 0.29 8.88
CA LEU A 98 5.38 -0.33 7.57
C LEU A 98 6.32 0.48 6.67
N GLY A 99 7.07 1.43 7.22
CA GLY A 99 7.93 2.34 6.45
C GLY A 99 9.07 2.94 7.27
N GLN A 100 9.73 3.94 6.70
CA GLN A 100 10.83 4.67 7.32
C GLN A 100 10.48 6.15 7.46
N LEU A 101 11.04 6.79 8.50
CA LEU A 101 10.87 8.21 8.78
C LEU A 101 11.93 9.05 8.06
N TYR A 102 11.49 10.09 7.38
CA TYR A 102 12.34 11.03 6.68
C TYR A 102 11.92 12.46 7.00
N ARG A 103 12.88 13.37 6.98
CA ARG A 103 12.64 14.81 6.91
C ARG A 103 12.88 15.26 5.47
N LEU A 104 11.88 15.87 4.86
CA LEU A 104 11.95 16.35 3.49
C LEU A 104 11.93 17.88 3.48
N LYS A 105 12.90 18.47 2.75
CA LYS A 105 12.86 19.90 2.43
C LYS A 105 11.83 20.12 1.33
N LEU A 106 10.93 21.07 1.54
CA LEU A 106 9.90 21.43 0.58
C LEU A 106 10.44 22.36 -0.49
N ALA A 107 9.84 22.32 -1.67
CA ALA A 107 10.09 23.30 -2.72
C ALA A 107 9.62 24.69 -2.27
N SER A 108 10.24 25.74 -2.83
CA SER A 108 9.90 27.11 -2.49
C SER A 108 8.41 27.40 -2.70
N GLY A 109 7.78 28.01 -1.69
CA GLY A 109 6.37 28.41 -1.75
C GLY A 109 5.36 27.30 -1.39
N ILE A 110 5.82 26.09 -1.04
CA ILE A 110 4.94 25.03 -0.55
C ILE A 110 4.71 25.23 0.96
N THR A 111 3.49 25.57 1.34
CA THR A 111 3.08 25.82 2.74
C THR A 111 1.77 25.11 3.11
N ASP A 112 1.11 24.44 2.17
CA ASP A 112 -0.22 23.86 2.30
C ASP A 112 -0.21 22.33 2.53
N ILE A 113 0.79 21.83 3.25
CA ILE A 113 0.86 20.42 3.64
C ILE A 113 0.00 20.18 4.88
N SER A 114 -0.80 19.14 4.84
CA SER A 114 -1.57 18.61 5.97
C SER A 114 -1.12 17.20 6.35
N PRO A 115 -1.37 16.73 7.57
CA PRO A 115 -1.13 15.34 7.94
C PRO A 115 -1.80 14.38 6.96
N ALA A 116 -1.13 13.27 6.64
CA ALA A 116 -1.54 12.27 5.66
C ALA A 116 -1.53 12.72 4.18
N ASP A 117 -1.11 13.94 3.87
CA ASP A 117 -0.86 14.32 2.47
C ASP A 117 0.27 13.49 1.86
N LYS A 118 0.09 13.13 0.59
CA LYS A 118 1.13 12.47 -0.19
C LYS A 118 2.14 13.48 -0.71
N ILE A 119 3.41 13.16 -0.52
CA ILE A 119 4.55 14.00 -0.87
C ILE A 119 5.43 13.27 -1.88
N LYS A 120 5.82 13.98 -2.93
CA LYS A 120 6.71 13.51 -3.98
C LYS A 120 8.00 14.32 -3.97
N LEU A 121 9.13 13.66 -4.23
CA LEU A 121 10.40 14.37 -4.44
C LEU A 121 10.41 15.02 -5.82
N GLY A 122 10.66 16.32 -5.83
CA GLY A 122 10.82 17.13 -7.04
C GLY A 122 12.26 17.62 -7.20
N GLU A 123 12.57 18.22 -8.32
CA GLU A 123 13.90 18.71 -8.66
C GLU A 123 14.42 19.78 -7.67
N ASN A 124 13.55 20.67 -7.20
CA ASN A 124 13.90 21.80 -6.32
C ASN A 124 13.38 21.63 -4.88
N GLY A 125 13.01 20.42 -4.48
CA GLY A 125 12.44 20.10 -3.18
C GLY A 125 11.17 19.24 -3.31
N ALA A 126 10.67 18.78 -2.18
CA ALA A 126 9.47 17.96 -2.14
C ALA A 126 8.20 18.81 -2.36
N VAL A 127 7.19 18.20 -2.96
CA VAL A 127 5.90 18.83 -3.27
C VAL A 127 4.74 17.92 -2.89
N LYS A 128 3.58 18.49 -2.61
CA LYS A 128 2.33 17.75 -2.44
C LYS A 128 1.89 17.19 -3.79
N ASP A 129 1.70 15.88 -3.88
CA ASP A 129 1.32 15.19 -5.12
C ASP A 129 0.64 13.86 -4.79
N SER A 130 -0.51 13.59 -5.39
CA SER A 130 -1.27 12.35 -5.15
C SER A 130 -0.53 11.07 -5.55
N SER A 131 0.48 11.17 -6.41
CA SER A 131 1.37 10.07 -6.79
C SER A 131 2.60 9.92 -5.87
N GLY A 132 2.69 10.74 -4.81
CA GLY A 132 3.82 10.74 -3.88
C GLY A 132 3.97 9.43 -3.12
N GLU A 133 5.24 9.07 -2.85
CA GLU A 133 5.61 7.87 -2.10
C GLU A 133 5.77 8.13 -0.60
N TYR A 134 5.72 9.38 -0.18
CA TYR A 134 5.86 9.78 1.21
C TYR A 134 4.53 10.29 1.73
N LEU A 135 4.27 10.05 3.02
CA LEU A 135 3.07 10.48 3.72
C LEU A 135 3.46 11.47 4.82
N ALA A 136 2.93 12.68 4.77
CA ALA A 136 3.23 13.72 5.75
C ALA A 136 2.71 13.32 7.14
N LEU A 137 3.54 13.51 8.17
CA LEU A 137 3.18 13.24 9.57
C LEU A 137 2.52 14.43 10.25
N HIS A 138 2.84 15.64 9.81
CA HIS A 138 2.38 16.90 10.40
C HIS A 138 2.33 17.99 9.32
N PRO A 139 1.74 19.18 9.62
CA PRO A 139 1.82 20.34 8.74
C PRO A 139 3.27 20.79 8.49
N VAL A 140 3.45 21.74 7.57
CA VAL A 140 4.76 22.34 7.29
C VAL A 140 5.41 22.85 8.57
N GLU A 141 6.67 22.51 8.77
CA GLU A 141 7.52 23.09 9.80
C GLU A 141 8.44 24.13 9.16
N ASP A 142 8.40 25.35 9.69
CA ASP A 142 9.16 26.48 9.18
C ASP A 142 10.51 26.59 9.89
N SER A 143 11.54 26.91 9.14
CA SER A 143 12.80 27.42 9.65
C SER A 143 13.15 28.74 8.93
N ASP A 144 14.14 29.46 9.43
CA ASP A 144 14.57 30.75 8.85
C ASP A 144 15.04 30.63 7.39
N GLU A 145 15.47 29.44 6.96
CA GLU A 145 16.06 29.23 5.65
C GLU A 145 15.15 28.43 4.68
N TYR A 146 14.28 27.54 5.20
CA TYR A 146 13.43 26.67 4.36
C TYR A 146 12.30 26.01 5.15
N HIS A 147 11.31 25.54 4.42
CA HIS A 147 10.19 24.75 4.94
C HIS A 147 10.50 23.26 4.83
N TYR A 148 10.07 22.47 5.81
CA TYR A 148 10.22 21.02 5.78
C TYR A 148 9.06 20.29 6.46
N VAL A 149 8.99 19.00 6.22
CA VAL A 149 7.98 18.12 6.77
C VAL A 149 8.60 16.75 7.09
N ASN A 150 8.23 16.18 8.23
CA ASN A 150 8.56 14.79 8.51
C ASN A 150 7.54 13.88 7.82
N CYS A 151 8.03 12.85 7.17
CA CYS A 151 7.23 11.96 6.35
C CYS A 151 7.55 10.50 6.61
N PHE A 152 6.58 9.65 6.43
CA PHE A 152 6.78 8.22 6.21
C PHE A 152 7.04 7.97 4.73
N LYS A 153 8.14 7.28 4.41
CA LYS A 153 8.20 6.57 3.15
C LYS A 153 7.50 5.24 3.34
N LEU A 154 6.36 5.11 2.71
CA LEU A 154 5.65 3.83 2.69
C LEU A 154 6.60 2.77 2.12
N ALA A 155 6.71 1.64 2.81
CA ALA A 155 7.33 0.49 2.19
C ALA A 155 6.61 0.31 0.84
N SER A 156 7.37 0.15 -0.23
CA SER A 156 6.81 -0.21 -1.53
C SER A 156 6.20 -1.63 -1.43
N GLY A 157 5.15 -1.73 -0.68
CA GLY A 157 4.12 -2.71 -0.92
C GLY A 157 3.60 -2.30 -2.28
N GLY A 158 3.98 -3.03 -3.31
CA GLY A 158 3.74 -2.61 -4.67
C GLY A 158 2.33 -2.08 -4.78
N THR A 159 2.20 -0.82 -5.20
CA THR A 159 0.98 -0.45 -5.90
C THR A 159 0.68 -1.67 -6.73
N LYS A 160 -0.51 -2.27 -6.52
CA LYS A 160 -0.97 -3.38 -7.36
C LYS A 160 -0.59 -2.95 -8.77
N GLY A 161 0.48 -3.56 -9.33
CA GLY A 161 1.00 -3.18 -10.61
C GLY A 161 -0.21 -3.10 -11.51
N GLU A 162 -0.28 -2.09 -12.36
CA GLU A 162 -1.34 -2.03 -13.35
C GLU A 162 -1.46 -3.45 -13.88
N LYS A 163 -2.69 -3.98 -13.85
CA LYS A 163 -2.95 -5.33 -14.34
C LYS A 163 -2.24 -5.41 -15.68
N GLY A 164 -1.15 -6.18 -15.74
CA GLY A 164 -0.38 -6.34 -16.96
C GLY A 164 -1.37 -6.57 -18.09
N ASP A 165 -1.13 -5.90 -19.22
CA ASP A 165 -1.96 -6.05 -20.41
C ASP A 165 -2.30 -7.53 -20.54
N THR A 166 -3.57 -7.83 -20.74
CA THR A 166 -3.99 -9.21 -20.99
C THR A 166 -3.11 -9.70 -22.13
N GLY A 167 -2.25 -10.67 -21.86
CA GLY A 167 -1.38 -11.23 -22.90
C GLY A 167 -2.21 -11.50 -24.13
N ASP A 168 -1.65 -11.20 -25.28
CA ASP A 168 -2.32 -11.45 -26.56
C ASP A 168 -2.96 -12.84 -26.52
N THR A 169 -4.22 -12.90 -26.94
CA THR A 169 -4.90 -14.18 -27.06
C THR A 169 -3.99 -15.07 -27.89
N GLY A 170 -3.47 -16.14 -27.31
CA GLY A 170 -2.68 -17.10 -28.04
C GLY A 170 -3.39 -17.45 -29.34
N PRO A 171 -2.65 -17.72 -30.42
CA PRO A 171 -3.23 -18.10 -31.70
C PRO A 171 -4.29 -19.15 -31.45
N ALA A 172 -5.48 -18.97 -32.06
CA ALA A 172 -6.58 -19.89 -31.91
C ALA A 172 -6.06 -21.30 -32.14
N GLY A 173 -6.22 -22.18 -31.13
CA GLY A 173 -5.78 -23.57 -31.28
C GLY A 173 -6.42 -24.11 -32.55
N ILE A 174 -5.62 -24.64 -33.45
CA ILE A 174 -6.11 -25.29 -34.65
C ILE A 174 -6.92 -26.49 -34.17
N SER A 175 -8.24 -26.42 -34.30
CA SER A 175 -9.10 -27.56 -34.03
C SER A 175 -8.85 -28.56 -35.12
N THR A 176 -8.05 -29.57 -34.81
CA THR A 176 -7.76 -30.66 -35.78
C THR A 176 -9.02 -31.47 -35.98
N ILE A 177 -9.62 -31.33 -37.13
CA ILE A 177 -10.79 -32.12 -37.53
C ILE A 177 -10.32 -33.33 -38.32
N ILE A 178 -10.53 -34.52 -37.81
CA ILE A 178 -10.24 -35.78 -38.56
C ILE A 178 -11.18 -35.86 -39.73
N LYS A 179 -10.64 -35.74 -40.94
CA LYS A 179 -11.41 -35.71 -42.20
C LYS A 179 -11.68 -37.09 -42.81
N GLY A 180 -10.98 -38.09 -42.36
CA GLY A 180 -11.16 -39.46 -42.86
C GLY A 180 -10.26 -40.50 -42.20
N SER A 181 -10.50 -41.76 -42.50
CA SER A 181 -9.67 -42.90 -42.06
C SER A 181 -9.36 -43.79 -43.27
N TYR A 182 -8.07 -44.15 -43.41
CA TYR A 182 -7.52 -44.92 -44.52
C TYR A 182 -6.65 -46.02 -43.97
N ASN A 183 -6.42 -47.11 -44.74
CA ASN A 183 -5.60 -48.23 -44.29
C ASN A 183 -4.12 -48.02 -44.65
N SER A 184 -3.83 -47.10 -45.59
CA SER A 184 -2.44 -46.75 -45.96
C SER A 184 -2.37 -45.33 -46.49
N LEU A 185 -1.11 -44.81 -46.59
CA LEU A 185 -0.83 -43.48 -47.13
C LEU A 185 -1.19 -43.42 -48.63
N GLU A 186 -0.94 -44.51 -49.37
CA GLU A 186 -1.29 -44.61 -50.80
C GLU A 186 -2.82 -44.50 -51.01
N GLU A 187 -3.59 -45.13 -50.17
CA GLU A 187 -5.07 -45.03 -50.17
C GLU A 187 -5.54 -43.61 -49.91
N LEU A 188 -4.88 -42.90 -48.96
CA LEU A 188 -5.15 -41.50 -48.70
C LEU A 188 -4.85 -40.62 -49.91
N GLU A 189 -3.68 -40.75 -50.52
CA GLU A 189 -3.24 -39.97 -51.70
C GLU A 189 -4.17 -40.20 -52.91
N GLU A 190 -4.68 -41.40 -53.12
CA GLU A 190 -5.62 -41.72 -54.20
C GLU A 190 -6.98 -41.01 -54.00
N HIS A 191 -7.45 -40.90 -52.74
CA HIS A 191 -8.78 -40.36 -52.44
C HIS A 191 -8.73 -38.84 -52.11
N VAL A 192 -7.58 -38.33 -51.63
CA VAL A 192 -7.39 -36.92 -51.27
C VAL A 192 -6.11 -36.37 -51.93
N PRO A 193 -6.17 -36.06 -53.22
CA PRO A 193 -4.97 -35.68 -53.99
C PRO A 193 -4.38 -34.31 -53.59
N ASN A 194 -5.11 -33.48 -52.84
CA ASN A 194 -4.62 -32.15 -52.40
C ASN A 194 -5.11 -31.87 -50.95
N PRO A 195 -4.53 -32.51 -49.95
CA PRO A 195 -4.80 -32.17 -48.54
C PRO A 195 -4.29 -30.77 -48.22
N GLN A 196 -4.99 -30.10 -47.32
CA GLN A 196 -4.59 -28.75 -46.86
C GLN A 196 -3.83 -28.83 -45.54
N VAL A 197 -2.90 -27.92 -45.33
CA VAL A 197 -2.17 -27.77 -44.05
C VAL A 197 -3.17 -27.67 -42.90
N GLY A 198 -2.99 -28.53 -41.88
CA GLY A 198 -3.87 -28.68 -40.75
C GLY A 198 -4.97 -29.74 -40.90
N ASP A 199 -5.08 -30.37 -42.11
CA ASP A 199 -5.99 -31.52 -42.28
C ASP A 199 -5.44 -32.74 -41.54
N ALA A 200 -6.31 -33.45 -40.85
CA ALA A 200 -5.91 -34.64 -40.12
C ALA A 200 -6.66 -35.88 -40.64
N TYR A 201 -5.97 -37.00 -40.71
CA TYR A 201 -6.50 -38.30 -41.17
C TYR A 201 -6.01 -39.42 -40.24
N LEU A 202 -6.78 -40.46 -40.09
CA LEU A 202 -6.31 -41.70 -39.48
C LEU A 202 -5.79 -42.62 -40.57
N ILE A 203 -4.55 -43.10 -40.42
CA ILE A 203 -3.94 -44.08 -41.32
C ILE A 203 -3.52 -45.28 -40.48
N ASP A 204 -4.12 -46.44 -40.74
CA ASP A 204 -3.94 -47.65 -39.93
C ASP A 204 -4.18 -47.43 -38.43
N GLY A 205 -5.06 -46.50 -38.08
CA GLY A 205 -5.45 -46.13 -36.69
C GLY A 205 -4.52 -45.09 -36.06
N GLU A 206 -3.45 -44.64 -36.72
CA GLU A 206 -2.59 -43.56 -36.24
C GLU A 206 -3.00 -42.21 -36.82
N LEU A 207 -2.88 -41.13 -36.01
CA LEU A 207 -3.25 -39.79 -36.43
C LEU A 207 -2.10 -39.13 -37.21
N TYR A 208 -2.40 -38.71 -38.44
CA TYR A 208 -1.52 -37.92 -39.29
C TYR A 208 -2.11 -36.53 -39.48
N VAL A 209 -1.30 -35.50 -39.31
CA VAL A 209 -1.64 -34.10 -39.57
C VAL A 209 -0.83 -33.60 -40.73
N TRP A 210 -1.46 -33.01 -41.75
CA TRP A 210 -0.77 -32.50 -42.93
C TRP A 210 -0.07 -31.18 -42.57
N GLU A 211 1.27 -31.19 -42.68
CA GLU A 211 2.13 -30.03 -42.42
C GLU A 211 2.72 -29.52 -43.74
N GLU A 212 3.28 -28.28 -43.74
CA GLU A 212 3.97 -27.72 -44.91
C GLU A 212 5.26 -28.47 -45.25
#